data_449a51882cc45da16be8588cecc6ede6
#
_entry.id   449a51882cc45da16be8588cecc6ede6
#
_cell.length_a   1.000
_cell.length_b   1.000
_cell.length_c   1.000
_cell.angle_alpha   90.00
_cell.angle_beta   90.00
_cell.angle_gamma   90.00
#
_symmetry.space_group_name_H-M   'P 1'
#
loop_
_entity.id
_entity.type
_entity.pdbx_description
1 polymer ?
#
loop_
_entity_poly.entity_id
_entity_poly.type
_entity_poly.pdbx_seq_one_letter_code
_entity_poly.pdbx_strand_id
1 'polypeptide(L)'
;MPTDITIYHNPACGTSRNTLAMIRHAGIEPEIIEYVKNPPSRAVLADLIKQAGLTPRQVLREKEPIAAELGLAGADDDAILDAMMAHPILIQRPLVVSTLGVKLCRPSEEVFDLLPPDRRRPFTKEDGEVVAPRD
;
A
#
# COMPACT_ATOMS: atom_id res chain seq x y z
N MET A 1 -17.37 -12.84 -9.61
CA MET A 1 -17.64 -11.98 -8.43
C MET A 1 -16.75 -10.78 -8.49
N PRO A 2 -17.25 -9.60 -8.22
CA PRO A 2 -16.35 -8.45 -8.13
C PRO A 2 -15.35 -8.67 -7.00
N THR A 3 -14.13 -8.23 -7.22
CA THR A 3 -13.08 -8.31 -6.23
C THR A 3 -13.30 -7.26 -5.15
N ASP A 4 -13.33 -7.69 -3.90
CA ASP A 4 -13.50 -6.80 -2.76
C ASP A 4 -12.19 -6.18 -2.28
N ILE A 5 -11.06 -6.53 -2.91
CA ILE A 5 -9.74 -6.06 -2.50
C ILE A 5 -9.06 -5.38 -3.69
N THR A 6 -8.52 -4.19 -3.43
CA THR A 6 -7.70 -3.45 -4.39
C THR A 6 -6.31 -3.24 -3.77
N ILE A 7 -5.27 -3.50 -4.54
CA ILE A 7 -3.90 -3.23 -4.12
C ILE A 7 -3.27 -2.19 -5.05
N TYR A 8 -2.75 -1.11 -4.46
CA TYR A 8 -1.93 -0.13 -5.16
C TYR A 8 -0.50 -0.64 -5.10
N HIS A 9 -0.06 -1.23 -6.18
CA HIS A 9 1.07 -2.16 -6.24
C HIS A 9 2.27 -1.57 -6.97
N ASN A 10 3.46 -1.89 -6.44
CA ASN A 10 4.71 -1.63 -7.15
C ASN A 10 5.45 -2.98 -7.31
N PRO A 11 5.53 -3.54 -8.53
CA PRO A 11 6.15 -4.85 -8.73
C PRO A 11 7.66 -4.87 -8.45
N ALA A 12 8.30 -3.71 -8.38
CA ALA A 12 9.72 -3.62 -8.03
C ALA A 12 9.97 -3.68 -6.51
N CYS A 13 8.91 -3.61 -5.70
CA CYS A 13 9.02 -3.59 -4.24
C CYS A 13 8.71 -4.97 -3.65
N GLY A 14 9.66 -5.53 -2.88
CA GLY A 14 9.48 -6.85 -2.26
C GLY A 14 8.30 -6.91 -1.30
N THR A 15 8.10 -5.87 -0.50
CA THR A 15 6.95 -5.79 0.41
C THR A 15 5.63 -5.83 -0.37
N SER A 16 5.57 -5.11 -1.49
CA SER A 16 4.38 -5.09 -2.33
C SER A 16 4.12 -6.45 -2.98
N ARG A 17 5.19 -7.11 -3.47
CA ARG A 17 5.06 -8.46 -4.04
C ARG A 17 4.58 -9.47 -3.01
N ASN A 18 5.13 -9.43 -1.79
CA ASN A 18 4.71 -10.33 -0.71
C ASN A 18 3.25 -10.10 -0.34
N THR A 19 2.82 -8.84 -0.26
CA THR A 19 1.43 -8.51 0.07
C THR A 19 0.48 -9.05 -0.98
N LEU A 20 0.79 -8.87 -2.26
CA LEU A 20 -0.01 -9.40 -3.36
C LEU A 20 -0.09 -10.93 -3.28
N ALA A 21 1.05 -11.58 -3.03
CA ALA A 21 1.09 -13.04 -2.92
C ALA A 21 0.24 -13.53 -1.73
N MET A 22 0.24 -12.80 -0.63
CA MET A 22 -0.58 -13.15 0.54
C MET A 22 -2.08 -13.05 0.24
N ILE A 23 -2.51 -12.04 -0.50
CA ILE A 23 -3.90 -11.91 -0.93
C ILE A 23 -4.29 -13.09 -1.80
N ARG A 24 -3.45 -13.45 -2.75
CA ARG A 24 -3.69 -14.59 -3.65
C ARG A 24 -3.67 -15.91 -2.89
N HIS A 25 -2.80 -16.04 -1.90
CA HIS A 25 -2.74 -17.24 -1.05
C HIS A 25 -4.04 -17.43 -0.27
N ALA A 26 -4.74 -16.34 0.04
CA ALA A 26 -6.05 -16.38 0.67
C ALA A 26 -7.17 -16.81 -0.31
N GLY A 27 -6.82 -17.08 -1.57
CA GLY A 27 -7.78 -17.47 -2.60
C GLY A 27 -8.53 -16.31 -3.22
N ILE A 28 -7.98 -15.11 -3.11
CA ILE A 28 -8.61 -13.88 -3.62
C ILE A 28 -7.71 -13.30 -4.71
N GLU A 29 -8.30 -12.97 -5.87
CA GLU A 29 -7.60 -12.23 -6.90
C GLU A 29 -7.99 -10.76 -6.79
N PRO A 30 -7.07 -9.87 -6.35
CA PRO A 30 -7.42 -8.47 -6.15
C PRO A 30 -7.41 -7.70 -7.46
N GLU A 31 -8.02 -6.52 -7.44
CA GLU A 31 -7.76 -5.53 -8.47
C GLU A 31 -6.35 -4.97 -8.23
N ILE A 32 -5.49 -5.03 -9.24
CA ILE A 32 -4.10 -4.58 -9.14
C ILE A 32 -3.96 -3.26 -9.90
N ILE A 33 -3.60 -2.22 -9.17
CA ILE A 33 -3.34 -0.90 -9.77
C ILE A 33 -1.85 -0.62 -9.62
N GLU A 34 -1.12 -0.63 -10.72
CA GLU A 34 0.30 -0.24 -10.73
C GLU A 34 0.35 1.29 -10.73
N TYR A 35 0.34 1.86 -9.52
CA TYR A 35 0.12 3.29 -9.32
C TYR A 35 1.23 4.18 -9.88
N VAL A 36 2.42 3.64 -10.13
CA VAL A 36 3.50 4.43 -10.76
C VAL A 36 3.13 4.75 -12.22
N LYS A 37 2.43 3.81 -12.88
CA LYS A 37 1.97 3.98 -14.27
C LYS A 37 0.58 4.59 -14.33
N ASN A 38 -0.28 4.24 -13.37
CA ASN A 38 -1.68 4.66 -13.33
C ASN A 38 -2.00 5.19 -11.94
N PRO A 39 -1.52 6.39 -11.58
CA PRO A 39 -1.73 6.91 -10.23
C PRO A 39 -3.21 7.23 -10.00
N PRO A 40 -3.67 7.11 -8.74
CA PRO A 40 -5.00 7.58 -8.40
C PRO A 40 -5.06 9.10 -8.52
N SER A 41 -6.28 9.66 -8.59
CA SER A 41 -6.43 11.12 -8.51
C SER A 41 -5.98 11.61 -7.12
N ARG A 42 -5.69 12.91 -7.03
CA ARG A 42 -5.30 13.52 -5.74
C ARG A 42 -6.38 13.32 -4.68
N ALA A 43 -7.64 13.49 -5.06
CA ALA A 43 -8.76 13.31 -4.14
C ALA A 43 -8.87 11.87 -3.63
N VAL A 44 -8.69 10.88 -4.52
CA VAL A 44 -8.72 9.47 -4.14
C VAL A 44 -7.54 9.14 -3.24
N LEU A 45 -6.34 9.61 -3.56
CA LEU A 45 -5.15 9.36 -2.74
C LEU A 45 -5.31 9.96 -1.34
N ALA A 46 -5.77 11.20 -1.26
CA ALA A 46 -5.99 11.87 0.03
C ALA A 46 -7.00 11.10 0.88
N ASP A 47 -8.07 10.62 0.26
CA ASP A 47 -9.10 9.85 0.95
C ASP A 47 -8.58 8.50 1.44
N LEU A 48 -7.79 7.80 0.62
CA LEU A 48 -7.17 6.53 1.01
C LEU A 48 -6.25 6.70 2.22
N ILE A 49 -5.44 7.73 2.20
CA ILE A 49 -4.54 8.03 3.31
C ILE A 49 -5.33 8.30 4.59
N LYS A 50 -6.40 9.07 4.47
CA LYS A 50 -7.27 9.38 5.60
C LYS A 50 -7.95 8.12 6.15
N GLN A 51 -8.48 7.27 5.28
CA GLN A 51 -9.13 6.02 5.68
C GLN A 51 -8.14 5.07 6.36
N ALA A 52 -6.87 5.11 5.97
CA ALA A 52 -5.83 4.32 6.61
C ALA A 52 -5.43 4.87 7.98
N GLY A 53 -5.97 6.02 8.39
CA GLY A 53 -5.61 6.65 9.66
C GLY A 53 -4.23 7.29 9.65
N LEU A 54 -3.72 7.65 8.47
CA LEU A 54 -2.37 8.17 8.29
C LEU A 54 -2.41 9.61 7.78
N THR A 55 -1.26 10.25 7.80
CA THR A 55 -1.04 11.57 7.19
C THR A 55 -0.25 11.39 5.89
N PRO A 56 -0.29 12.36 4.96
CA PRO A 56 0.55 12.31 3.77
C PRO A 56 2.03 12.09 4.08
N ARG A 57 2.55 12.72 5.13
CA ARG A 57 3.94 12.52 5.55
C ARG A 57 4.25 11.08 5.90
N GLN A 58 3.33 10.37 6.55
CA GLN A 58 3.53 8.98 6.92
C GLN A 58 3.52 8.05 5.73
N VAL A 59 2.92 8.46 4.62
CA VAL A 59 2.86 7.70 3.37
C VAL A 59 3.95 8.14 2.40
N LEU A 60 4.70 9.18 2.73
CA LEU A 60 5.79 9.68 1.90
C LEU A 60 7.00 8.76 2.02
N ARG A 61 7.51 8.31 0.88
CA ARG A 61 8.75 7.54 0.80
C ARG A 61 9.95 8.50 0.76
N GLU A 62 10.42 8.89 1.92
CA GLU A 62 11.48 9.89 2.06
C GLU A 62 12.83 9.40 1.51
N LYS A 63 13.00 8.09 1.35
CA LYS A 63 14.22 7.50 0.80
C LYS A 63 14.44 7.82 -0.68
N GLU A 64 13.38 8.18 -1.41
CA GLU A 64 13.52 8.50 -2.83
C GLU A 64 14.32 9.79 -2.99
N PRO A 65 15.35 9.82 -3.88
CA PRO A 65 16.15 11.02 -4.07
C PRO A 65 15.34 12.26 -4.40
N ILE A 66 14.24 12.10 -5.16
CA ILE A 66 13.38 13.22 -5.55
C ILE A 66 12.77 13.90 -4.32
N ALA A 67 12.55 13.18 -3.21
CA ALA A 67 12.03 13.76 -1.99
C ALA A 67 12.97 14.84 -1.43
N ALA A 68 14.28 14.55 -1.41
CA ALA A 68 15.29 15.50 -0.97
C ALA A 68 15.40 16.68 -1.96
N GLU A 69 15.38 16.38 -3.25
CA GLU A 69 15.46 17.42 -4.30
C GLU A 69 14.34 18.42 -4.22
N LEU A 70 13.13 17.96 -3.84
CA LEU A 70 11.96 18.82 -3.70
C LEU A 70 11.82 19.46 -2.31
N GLY A 71 12.74 19.17 -1.39
CA GLY A 71 12.70 19.72 -0.04
C GLY A 71 11.50 19.28 0.77
N LEU A 72 11.04 18.03 0.59
CA LEU A 72 9.81 17.56 1.19
C LEU A 72 9.90 17.34 2.71
N ALA A 73 11.11 17.32 3.27
CA ALA A 73 11.28 17.16 4.71
C ALA A 73 10.57 18.26 5.51
N GLY A 74 10.53 19.48 4.96
CA GLY A 74 9.85 20.61 5.59
C GLY A 74 8.52 20.98 4.96
N ALA A 75 7.99 20.17 4.04
CA ALA A 75 6.77 20.49 3.32
C ALA A 75 5.51 20.19 4.12
N ASP A 76 4.44 20.93 3.85
CA ASP A 76 3.14 20.63 4.46
C ASP A 76 2.43 19.50 3.68
N ASP A 77 1.28 19.05 4.22
CA ASP A 77 0.55 17.92 3.64
C ASP A 77 0.11 18.17 2.21
N ASP A 78 -0.33 19.40 1.87
CA ASP A 78 -0.75 19.72 0.51
C ASP A 78 0.43 19.65 -0.46
N ALA A 79 1.58 20.17 -0.08
CA ALA A 79 2.78 20.11 -0.92
C ALA A 79 3.24 18.67 -1.11
N ILE A 80 3.13 17.82 -0.08
CA ILE A 80 3.47 16.40 -0.17
C ILE A 80 2.53 15.68 -1.13
N LEU A 81 1.22 15.92 -1.03
CA LEU A 81 0.25 15.33 -1.94
C LEU A 81 0.49 15.76 -3.39
N ASP A 82 0.78 17.03 -3.61
CA ASP A 82 1.10 17.54 -4.95
C ASP A 82 2.34 16.87 -5.51
N ALA A 83 3.37 16.66 -4.67
CA ALA A 83 4.59 15.98 -5.08
C ALA A 83 4.33 14.52 -5.43
N MET A 84 3.47 13.83 -4.68
CA MET A 84 3.07 12.45 -4.96
C MET A 84 2.35 12.33 -6.30
N MET A 85 1.54 13.32 -6.66
CA MET A 85 0.85 13.33 -7.95
C MET A 85 1.82 13.54 -9.11
N ALA A 86 2.83 14.41 -8.93
CA ALA A 86 3.85 14.63 -9.93
C ALA A 86 4.86 13.48 -10.01
N HIS A 87 5.09 12.79 -8.88
CA HIS A 87 6.09 11.72 -8.77
C HIS A 87 5.50 10.56 -7.93
N PRO A 88 4.67 9.69 -8.55
CA PRO A 88 4.01 8.61 -7.80
C PRO A 88 4.95 7.67 -7.06
N ILE A 89 6.21 7.58 -7.47
CA ILE A 89 7.22 6.76 -6.76
C ILE A 89 7.38 7.20 -5.29
N LEU A 90 6.98 8.42 -4.96
CA LEU A 90 7.03 8.95 -3.60
C LEU A 90 5.98 8.33 -2.67
N ILE A 91 5.00 7.63 -3.23
CA ILE A 91 3.96 6.98 -2.42
C ILE A 91 4.50 5.67 -1.86
N GLN A 92 4.43 5.50 -0.54
CA GLN A 92 4.75 4.21 0.09
C GLN A 92 3.77 3.14 -0.39
N ARG A 93 4.23 1.90 -0.42
CA ARG A 93 3.49 0.78 -1.01
C ARG A 93 3.65 -0.48 -0.18
N PRO A 94 2.64 -1.36 -0.27
CA PRO A 94 1.37 -1.17 -0.97
C PRO A 94 0.30 -0.56 -0.07
N LEU A 95 -0.57 0.25 -0.68
CA LEU A 95 -1.85 0.60 -0.05
C LEU A 95 -2.85 -0.46 -0.49
N VAL A 96 -3.58 -1.02 0.46
CA VAL A 96 -4.57 -2.07 0.20
C VAL A 96 -5.92 -1.65 0.74
N VAL A 97 -6.94 -1.84 -0.06
CA VAL A 97 -8.33 -1.51 0.26
C VAL A 97 -9.16 -2.78 0.27
N SER A 98 -9.94 -2.98 1.32
CA SER A 98 -10.92 -4.05 1.36
C SER A 98 -12.19 -3.54 2.04
N THR A 99 -13.21 -4.40 2.14
CA THR A 99 -14.43 -4.06 2.90
C THR A 99 -14.15 -3.84 4.38
N LEU A 100 -13.01 -4.32 4.87
CA LEU A 100 -12.60 -4.18 6.28
C LEU A 100 -11.79 -2.92 6.55
N GLY A 101 -11.42 -2.18 5.53
CA GLY A 101 -10.71 -0.92 5.70
C GLY A 101 -9.60 -0.70 4.67
N VAL A 102 -8.72 0.25 4.98
CA VAL A 102 -7.57 0.63 4.16
C VAL A 102 -6.33 0.59 5.03
N LYS A 103 -5.25 0.00 4.51
CA LYS A 103 -3.96 -0.04 5.22
C LYS A 103 -2.79 0.17 4.27
N LEU A 104 -1.76 0.80 4.78
CA LEU A 104 -0.43 0.73 4.21
C LEU A 104 0.20 -0.56 4.78
N CYS A 105 0.35 -1.57 3.96
CA CYS A 105 0.79 -2.90 4.40
C CYS A 105 2.32 -2.99 4.45
N ARG A 106 2.89 -2.35 5.44
CA ARG A 106 4.32 -2.39 5.74
C ARG A 106 4.50 -2.59 7.25
N PRO A 107 4.88 -3.79 7.70
CA PRO A 107 5.24 -4.99 6.91
C PRO A 107 4.04 -5.63 6.21
N SER A 108 4.33 -6.53 5.26
CA SER A 108 3.31 -7.18 4.40
C SER A 108 2.19 -7.84 5.20
N GLU A 109 2.52 -8.42 6.35
CA GLU A 109 1.55 -9.15 7.19
C GLU A 109 0.45 -8.27 7.77
N GLU A 110 0.56 -6.95 7.67
CA GLU A 110 -0.54 -6.04 8.00
C GLU A 110 -1.77 -6.32 7.12
N VAL A 111 -1.59 -6.95 5.95
CA VAL A 111 -2.69 -7.28 5.06
C VAL A 111 -3.65 -8.30 5.67
N PHE A 112 -3.20 -9.10 6.65
CA PHE A 112 -4.09 -10.06 7.31
C PHE A 112 -5.35 -9.39 7.86
N ASP A 113 -5.22 -8.17 8.39
CA ASP A 113 -6.35 -7.44 8.96
C ASP A 113 -7.39 -7.04 7.92
N LEU A 114 -7.03 -7.08 6.64
CA LEU A 114 -7.92 -6.72 5.52
C LEU A 114 -8.50 -7.94 4.83
N LEU A 115 -8.05 -9.15 5.19
CA LEU A 115 -8.56 -10.39 4.62
C LEU A 115 -9.75 -10.89 5.43
N PRO A 116 -10.71 -11.60 4.79
CA PRO A 116 -11.77 -12.26 5.54
C PRO A 116 -11.16 -13.17 6.59
N PRO A 117 -11.69 -13.20 7.83
CA PRO A 117 -11.06 -14.00 8.91
C PRO A 117 -10.90 -15.48 8.60
N ASP A 118 -11.82 -16.07 7.83
CA ASP A 118 -11.77 -17.48 7.45
C ASP A 118 -10.74 -17.78 6.37
N ARG A 119 -10.11 -16.74 5.82
CA ARG A 119 -9.12 -16.88 4.75
C ARG A 119 -7.71 -16.50 5.18
N ARG A 120 -7.52 -16.19 6.46
CA ARG A 120 -6.22 -15.83 7.01
C ARG A 120 -5.43 -17.10 7.30
N ARG A 121 -4.27 -17.25 6.65
CA ARG A 121 -3.41 -18.45 6.76
C ARG A 121 -1.96 -18.04 6.85
N PRO A 122 -1.13 -18.84 7.56
CA PRO A 122 0.31 -18.58 7.55
C PRO A 122 0.86 -18.53 6.13
N PHE A 123 1.84 -17.67 5.92
CA PHE A 123 2.43 -17.44 4.61
C PHE A 123 3.94 -17.32 4.73
N THR A 124 4.66 -17.88 3.76
CA THR A 124 6.12 -17.77 3.67
C THR A 124 6.45 -16.68 2.62
N LYS A 125 7.11 -15.63 3.06
CA LYS A 125 7.56 -14.56 2.18
C LYS A 125 8.67 -15.03 1.26
N GLU A 126 8.97 -14.22 0.23
CA GLU A 126 9.99 -14.57 -0.77
C GLU A 126 11.40 -14.69 -0.17
N ASP A 127 11.68 -14.06 0.98
CA ASP A 127 12.96 -14.18 1.69
C ASP A 127 12.99 -15.36 2.67
N GLY A 128 11.89 -16.11 2.77
CA GLY A 128 11.79 -17.27 3.67
C GLY A 128 11.16 -16.96 5.03
N GLU A 129 10.89 -15.71 5.33
CA GLU A 129 10.22 -15.36 6.60
C GLU A 129 8.80 -15.91 6.62
N VAL A 130 8.42 -16.60 7.69
CA VAL A 130 7.07 -17.12 7.87
C VAL A 130 6.30 -16.16 8.77
N VAL A 131 5.13 -15.75 8.30
CA VAL A 131 4.22 -14.87 9.06
C VAL A 131 2.89 -15.55 9.24
N ALA A 132 2.22 -15.26 10.36
CA ALA A 132 0.94 -15.87 10.69
C ALA A 132 -0.05 -14.79 11.11
N PRO A 133 -1.36 -15.02 10.85
CA PRO A 133 -2.38 -14.07 11.27
C PRO A 133 -2.44 -13.99 12.79
N ARG A 134 -2.82 -12.82 13.29
CA ARG A 134 -3.11 -12.61 14.71
C ARG A 134 -4.51 -13.09 15.02
N ASP A 135 -4.69 -13.54 16.23
CA ASP A 135 -6.02 -13.94 16.71
C ASP A 135 -6.92 -12.75 16.99
#